data_cecf061958c314bc0e82c2bdc2c7bd6b
#
_entry.id   cecf061958c314bc0e82c2bdc2c7bd6b
#
_cell.length_a   1.000
_cell.length_b   1.000
_cell.length_c   1.000
_cell.angle_alpha   90.00
_cell.angle_beta   90.00
_cell.angle_gamma   90.00
#
_symmetry.space_group_name_H-M   'P 1'
#
loop_
_entity.id
_entity.type
_entity.pdbx_description
1 polymer ?
#
loop_
_entity_poly.entity_id
_entity_poly.type
_entity_poly.pdbx_seq_one_letter_code
_entity_poly.pdbx_strand_id
1 'polypeptide(L)'
;MRRIFVSLLLLSLFFMGYAHEPEFSTAGFFRLPDTGRDVYSMNPAWRFYKGSAVGAEAKEFNDKAWQVVSLPNGIEYLPTEASGCINYQGEVWYRKHFTPSEALKGKKLFLHFEAIMGKSKIYVNGKLLAEHFGGYLPVSVDVTDALKWGEDNVIAVWADNSDDPTYAPGKPQDVLDYAYLGGIYRDCWLIAHNYVFITDPNYENEIAGGGLFIATDRVSEQSTDILLKAHIRNEDKQGFAGKISYSLVDRAGKEVASSDVKLNIRKGTATSHNGKMKVKQPHLWTPESPYLYNLCVRIYDKNGNVVDGYRRRVGIRSIEFKGKDGFWLNGKPYGKPLMGANRHQDFAVVGNAVANSIHWRDAKKLKDLGLEVIRNAHCPQDPAFMDACDELGLFVIVNTPGWQFWNNEPIFAKRVYNDIRNMVRRDRNHPCVWLWEPILNETWYPEDFAGCVKGIVDEEYPYPSCYSGCDVQAKGSQYFPVQFAHPMDLSKRDPKITYFTREWGDNVDDWSSHNSPSRTARNWGEQPMLIQAAHYASPYYNYICYDGLYKESPWHVGGCLWHSFDHQRGYHPDPFY
;
A
#
# COMPACT_ATOMS: atom_id res chain seq x y z
N MET A 1 -31.63 -36.81 -29.09
CA MET A 1 -30.23 -36.72 -28.65
C MET A 1 -29.48 -35.54 -29.25
N ARG A 2 -29.54 -35.22 -30.55
CA ARG A 2 -28.82 -34.09 -31.15
C ARG A 2 -29.22 -32.68 -30.64
N ARG A 3 -30.46 -32.45 -30.23
CA ARG A 3 -30.93 -31.14 -29.73
C ARG A 3 -30.51 -30.85 -28.29
N ILE A 4 -30.25 -31.86 -27.46
CA ILE A 4 -29.78 -31.72 -26.09
C ILE A 4 -28.28 -31.37 -26.05
N PHE A 5 -27.49 -31.90 -27.01
CA PHE A 5 -26.07 -31.60 -27.10
C PHE A 5 -25.78 -30.16 -27.54
N VAL A 6 -26.62 -29.60 -28.43
CA VAL A 6 -26.46 -28.20 -28.89
C VAL A 6 -26.84 -27.22 -27.76
N SER A 7 -27.85 -27.55 -26.95
CA SER A 7 -28.24 -26.70 -25.80
C SER A 7 -27.22 -26.74 -24.67
N LEU A 8 -26.57 -27.87 -24.43
CA LEU A 8 -25.48 -27.98 -23.46
C LEU A 8 -24.18 -27.26 -23.96
N LEU A 9 -23.91 -27.26 -25.26
CA LEU A 9 -22.79 -26.52 -25.83
C LEU A 9 -23.03 -25.01 -25.83
N LEU A 10 -24.27 -24.57 -26.04
CA LEU A 10 -24.63 -23.15 -25.92
C LEU A 10 -24.67 -22.68 -24.45
N LEU A 11 -25.06 -23.52 -23.50
CA LEU A 11 -24.93 -23.20 -22.07
C LEU A 11 -23.48 -23.14 -21.61
N SER A 12 -22.61 -24.01 -22.14
CA SER A 12 -21.17 -23.96 -21.80
C SER A 12 -20.44 -22.75 -22.40
N LEU A 13 -20.92 -22.20 -23.52
CA LEU A 13 -20.42 -20.94 -24.09
C LEU A 13 -20.89 -19.70 -23.34
N PHE A 14 -22.02 -19.77 -22.63
CA PHE A 14 -22.47 -18.66 -21.77
C PHE A 14 -21.79 -18.65 -20.38
N PHE A 15 -21.13 -19.74 -19.97
CA PHE A 15 -20.32 -19.82 -18.73
C PHE A 15 -18.81 -19.65 -18.95
N MET A 16 -18.35 -19.34 -20.15
CA MET A 16 -17.08 -18.65 -20.31
C MET A 16 -17.31 -17.18 -19.91
N GLY A 17 -17.63 -16.96 -18.65
CA GLY A 17 -17.41 -15.68 -18.02
C GLY A 17 -15.94 -15.34 -18.28
N TYR A 18 -15.69 -14.22 -18.94
CA TYR A 18 -14.34 -13.67 -19.06
C TYR A 18 -13.74 -13.71 -17.67
N ALA A 19 -12.78 -14.61 -17.45
CA ALA A 19 -11.99 -14.55 -16.24
C ALA A 19 -11.38 -13.15 -16.27
N HIS A 20 -11.83 -12.29 -15.37
CA HIS A 20 -11.33 -10.93 -15.29
C HIS A 20 -9.86 -11.05 -14.93
N GLU A 21 -8.99 -10.74 -15.87
CA GLU A 21 -7.57 -10.70 -15.62
C GLU A 21 -7.29 -9.52 -14.67
N PRO A 22 -6.59 -9.77 -13.56
CA PRO A 22 -6.26 -8.70 -12.63
C PRO A 22 -5.42 -7.62 -13.31
N GLU A 23 -5.76 -6.36 -13.06
CA GLU A 23 -5.02 -5.23 -13.56
C GLU A 23 -4.32 -4.52 -12.40
N PHE A 24 -3.00 -4.39 -12.49
CA PHE A 24 -2.17 -3.74 -11.49
C PHE A 24 -1.72 -2.36 -11.94
N SER A 25 -1.66 -1.43 -10.99
CA SER A 25 -1.02 -0.14 -11.23
C SER A 25 0.48 -0.31 -11.48
N THR A 26 1.03 0.60 -12.26
CA THR A 26 2.47 0.73 -12.49
C THR A 26 2.92 2.05 -11.88
N ALA A 27 3.85 2.01 -10.93
CA ALA A 27 4.29 3.20 -10.20
C ALA A 27 3.12 4.00 -9.57
N GLY A 28 2.10 3.29 -9.08
CA GLY A 28 0.93 3.89 -8.43
C GLY A 28 -0.11 4.51 -9.35
N PHE A 29 -0.08 4.27 -10.66
CA PHE A 29 -1.13 4.66 -11.62
C PHE A 29 -1.28 3.61 -12.73
N PHE A 30 -2.36 3.71 -13.52
CA PHE A 30 -2.59 2.83 -14.66
C PHE A 30 -2.20 3.54 -15.96
N ARG A 31 -1.61 2.81 -16.90
CA ARG A 31 -1.23 3.38 -18.19
C ARG A 31 -2.44 3.87 -18.97
N LEU A 32 -2.24 4.98 -19.66
CA LEU A 32 -3.17 5.53 -20.64
C LEU A 32 -2.37 5.75 -21.93
N PRO A 33 -2.71 5.09 -23.04
CA PRO A 33 -1.99 5.24 -24.30
C PRO A 33 -2.00 6.69 -24.82
N ASP A 34 -1.01 7.02 -25.63
CA ASP A 34 -0.90 8.28 -26.38
C ASP A 34 -0.95 9.54 -25.49
N THR A 35 -0.30 9.48 -24.33
CA THR A 35 -0.26 10.60 -23.39
C THR A 35 1.11 11.28 -23.29
N GLY A 36 2.11 10.77 -23.98
CA GLY A 36 3.49 11.24 -23.79
C GLY A 36 4.17 10.72 -22.52
N ARG A 37 3.45 9.98 -21.68
CA ARG A 37 3.97 9.27 -20.50
C ARG A 37 4.06 7.78 -20.81
N ASP A 38 5.24 7.22 -20.57
CA ASP A 38 5.51 5.80 -20.69
C ASP A 38 6.12 5.25 -19.41
N VAL A 39 5.85 3.97 -19.12
CA VAL A 39 6.39 3.27 -17.95
C VAL A 39 6.96 1.94 -18.38
N TYR A 40 8.20 1.69 -17.99
CA TYR A 40 8.95 0.50 -18.33
C TYR A 40 9.35 -0.24 -17.07
N SER A 41 9.17 -1.57 -17.08
CA SER A 41 9.67 -2.40 -15.99
C SER A 41 11.19 -2.42 -16.00
N MET A 42 11.78 -2.12 -14.86
CA MET A 42 13.21 -2.25 -14.62
C MET A 42 13.55 -3.54 -13.85
N ASN A 43 12.59 -4.42 -13.64
CA ASN A 43 12.76 -5.64 -12.84
C ASN A 43 13.80 -6.63 -13.37
N PRO A 44 13.94 -6.91 -14.68
CA PRO A 44 14.84 -7.95 -15.15
C PRO A 44 16.32 -7.59 -15.03
N ALA A 45 17.17 -8.62 -14.91
CA ALA A 45 18.61 -8.58 -15.16
C ALA A 45 19.41 -7.58 -14.28
N TRP A 46 19.20 -7.57 -12.98
CA TRP A 46 20.07 -6.93 -12.02
C TRP A 46 21.26 -7.83 -11.67
N ARG A 47 22.43 -7.25 -11.48
CA ARG A 47 23.58 -7.89 -10.84
C ARG A 47 23.46 -7.71 -9.34
N PHE A 48 23.45 -8.79 -8.60
CA PHE A 48 23.25 -8.82 -7.15
C PHE A 48 24.47 -9.36 -6.43
N TYR A 49 24.84 -8.71 -5.34
CA TYR A 49 25.92 -9.13 -4.46
C TYR A 49 25.48 -8.99 -3.00
N LYS A 50 25.63 -10.07 -2.24
CA LYS A 50 25.37 -10.11 -0.80
C LYS A 50 26.63 -9.83 -0.04
N GLY A 51 26.74 -8.67 0.63
CA GLY A 51 27.88 -8.20 1.38
C GLY A 51 28.39 -6.82 0.94
N SER A 52 29.44 -6.38 1.57
CA SER A 52 30.09 -5.09 1.25
C SER A 52 30.92 -5.21 -0.02
N ALA A 53 30.82 -4.20 -0.89
CA ALA A 53 31.59 -4.12 -2.14
C ALA A 53 32.06 -2.68 -2.35
N VAL A 54 33.27 -2.38 -1.89
CA VAL A 54 33.84 -1.02 -1.97
C VAL A 54 34.01 -0.60 -3.42
N GLY A 55 33.51 0.58 -3.78
CA GLY A 55 33.56 1.12 -5.13
C GLY A 55 32.47 0.61 -6.09
N ALA A 56 31.50 -0.18 -5.60
CA ALA A 56 30.44 -0.75 -6.42
C ALA A 56 29.45 0.30 -6.95
N GLU A 57 29.46 1.52 -6.46
CA GLU A 57 28.75 2.66 -7.02
C GLU A 57 29.34 3.13 -8.36
N ALA A 58 30.63 2.90 -8.62
CA ALA A 58 31.33 3.38 -9.80
C ALA A 58 30.90 2.64 -11.08
N LYS A 59 30.79 3.36 -12.20
CA LYS A 59 30.42 2.79 -13.49
C LYS A 59 31.37 1.67 -13.93
N GLU A 60 32.67 1.85 -13.69
CA GLU A 60 33.76 0.98 -14.11
C GLU A 60 33.93 -0.26 -13.24
N PHE A 61 33.19 -0.37 -12.14
CA PHE A 61 33.29 -1.54 -11.26
C PHE A 61 32.92 -2.83 -11.99
N ASN A 62 33.73 -3.88 -11.82
CA ASN A 62 33.53 -5.15 -12.49
C ASN A 62 32.56 -6.05 -11.71
N ASP A 63 31.32 -6.10 -12.13
CA ASP A 63 30.24 -6.91 -11.57
C ASP A 63 29.92 -8.20 -12.37
N LYS A 64 30.76 -8.58 -13.33
CA LYS A 64 30.51 -9.73 -14.22
C LYS A 64 30.31 -11.05 -13.48
N ALA A 65 30.95 -11.20 -12.31
CA ALA A 65 30.86 -12.40 -11.48
C ALA A 65 29.63 -12.38 -10.54
N TRP A 66 28.89 -11.28 -10.48
CA TRP A 66 27.74 -11.18 -9.60
C TRP A 66 26.54 -12.00 -10.11
N GLN A 67 25.71 -12.46 -9.19
CA GLN A 67 24.50 -13.19 -9.52
C GLN A 67 23.56 -12.30 -10.35
N VAL A 68 22.93 -12.88 -11.38
CA VAL A 68 21.85 -12.20 -12.12
C VAL A 68 20.52 -12.54 -11.47
N VAL A 69 19.78 -11.51 -11.09
CA VAL A 69 18.47 -11.63 -10.46
C VAL A 69 17.42 -10.76 -11.18
N SER A 70 16.17 -11.04 -10.91
CA SER A 70 15.05 -10.17 -11.31
C SER A 70 14.32 -9.70 -10.04
N LEU A 71 13.78 -8.48 -10.06
CA LEU A 71 12.91 -7.95 -9.01
C LEU A 71 11.48 -8.49 -9.19
N PRO A 72 10.72 -8.63 -8.12
CA PRO A 72 11.09 -8.55 -6.70
C PRO A 72 12.17 -9.55 -6.31
N ASN A 73 13.13 -9.14 -5.49
CA ASN A 73 14.23 -10.01 -5.05
C ASN A 73 14.47 -9.89 -3.55
N GLY A 74 14.36 -11.01 -2.84
CA GLY A 74 14.85 -11.17 -1.49
C GLY A 74 16.34 -11.48 -1.47
N ILE A 75 17.02 -11.16 -0.38
CA ILE A 75 18.47 -11.37 -0.24
C ILE A 75 18.83 -12.85 -0.32
N GLU A 76 17.93 -13.72 0.14
CA GLU A 76 18.15 -15.17 0.20
C GLU A 76 16.83 -15.94 0.07
N TYR A 77 16.93 -17.19 -0.35
CA TYR A 77 15.83 -18.12 -0.26
C TYR A 77 15.78 -18.70 1.17
N LEU A 78 14.60 -18.70 1.74
CA LEU A 78 14.39 -19.17 3.10
C LEU A 78 13.87 -20.61 3.12
N PRO A 79 14.09 -21.36 4.20
CA PRO A 79 13.39 -22.62 4.42
C PRO A 79 11.87 -22.42 4.35
N THR A 80 11.13 -23.46 3.99
CA THR A 80 9.66 -23.42 3.97
C THR A 80 9.06 -23.03 5.32
N GLU A 81 9.71 -23.47 6.41
CA GLU A 81 9.38 -23.12 7.78
C GLU A 81 10.44 -22.17 8.34
N ALA A 82 10.46 -20.95 7.85
CA ALA A 82 11.50 -19.98 8.18
C ALA A 82 11.28 -19.23 9.51
N SER A 83 10.12 -19.41 10.17
CA SER A 83 9.86 -18.78 11.46
C SER A 83 10.91 -19.15 12.50
N GLY A 84 11.48 -18.15 13.17
CA GLY A 84 12.57 -18.31 14.11
C GLY A 84 13.94 -18.61 13.48
N CYS A 85 14.06 -18.62 12.16
CA CYS A 85 15.35 -18.72 11.48
C CYS A 85 16.01 -17.36 11.41
N ILE A 86 17.32 -17.33 11.63
CA ILE A 86 18.14 -16.11 11.44
C ILE A 86 18.20 -15.83 9.95
N ASN A 87 17.74 -14.65 9.55
CA ASN A 87 17.89 -14.12 8.19
C ASN A 87 19.14 -13.24 8.09
N TYR A 88 19.62 -13.04 6.87
CA TYR A 88 20.76 -12.15 6.61
C TYR A 88 20.42 -10.71 7.01
N GLN A 89 21.34 -10.08 7.74
CA GLN A 89 21.33 -8.67 8.10
C GLN A 89 22.65 -8.05 7.67
N GLY A 90 22.59 -6.97 6.90
CA GLY A 90 23.78 -6.30 6.42
C GLY A 90 23.63 -5.73 5.01
N GLU A 91 24.76 -5.33 4.48
CA GLU A 91 24.86 -4.68 3.19
C GLU A 91 24.60 -5.62 2.02
N VAL A 92 23.92 -5.10 1.02
CA VAL A 92 23.77 -5.73 -0.31
C VAL A 92 23.91 -4.69 -1.40
N TRP A 93 24.29 -5.14 -2.58
CA TRP A 93 24.38 -4.31 -3.76
C TRP A 93 23.58 -4.88 -4.92
N TYR A 94 22.91 -3.99 -5.62
CA TYR A 94 22.26 -4.25 -6.89
C TYR A 94 22.83 -3.32 -7.95
N ARG A 95 23.18 -3.86 -9.12
CA ARG A 95 23.68 -3.07 -10.24
C ARG A 95 22.92 -3.44 -11.50
N LYS A 96 22.48 -2.44 -12.26
CA LYS A 96 21.78 -2.65 -13.52
C LYS A 96 22.47 -1.87 -14.62
N HIS A 97 22.88 -2.58 -15.65
CA HIS A 97 23.34 -2.00 -16.89
C HIS A 97 22.15 -1.61 -17.75
N PHE A 98 22.14 -0.38 -18.22
CA PHE A 98 21.00 0.20 -18.92
C PHE A 98 21.44 1.19 -20.00
N THR A 99 21.05 0.94 -21.26
CA THR A 99 21.20 1.91 -22.35
C THR A 99 19.84 2.48 -22.68
N PRO A 100 19.56 3.77 -22.38
CA PRO A 100 18.27 4.38 -22.68
C PRO A 100 18.02 4.38 -24.20
N SER A 101 16.80 4.02 -24.59
CA SER A 101 16.37 4.08 -25.98
C SER A 101 16.38 5.53 -26.49
N GLU A 102 16.81 5.75 -27.73
CA GLU A 102 16.75 7.07 -28.39
C GLU A 102 15.33 7.66 -28.40
N ALA A 103 14.29 6.81 -28.37
CA ALA A 103 12.90 7.25 -28.28
C ALA A 103 12.58 8.01 -26.96
N LEU A 104 13.40 7.84 -25.94
CA LEU A 104 13.27 8.55 -24.65
C LEU A 104 14.04 9.87 -24.61
N LYS A 105 14.81 10.19 -25.66
CA LYS A 105 15.61 11.41 -25.72
C LYS A 105 14.71 12.65 -25.69
N GLY A 106 15.02 13.58 -24.81
CA GLY A 106 14.20 14.77 -24.59
C GLY A 106 13.01 14.55 -23.66
N LYS A 107 12.92 13.43 -22.97
CA LYS A 107 11.96 13.16 -21.89
C LYS A 107 12.61 13.39 -20.53
N LYS A 108 11.78 13.66 -19.52
CA LYS A 108 12.15 13.50 -18.12
C LYS A 108 12.07 12.02 -17.77
N LEU A 109 13.05 11.53 -17.02
CA LEU A 109 13.17 10.13 -16.65
C LEU A 109 13.28 9.99 -15.13
N PHE A 110 12.36 9.21 -14.55
CA PHE A 110 12.37 8.90 -13.13
C PHE A 110 12.51 7.40 -12.91
N LEU A 111 13.36 7.00 -11.98
CA LEU A 111 13.32 5.67 -11.39
C LEU A 111 12.36 5.71 -10.21
N HIS A 112 11.46 4.75 -10.15
CA HIS A 112 10.53 4.57 -9.06
C HIS A 112 10.66 3.16 -8.51
N PHE A 113 11.20 3.04 -7.29
CA PHE A 113 11.22 1.81 -6.52
C PHE A 113 10.00 1.82 -5.60
N GLU A 114 9.16 0.80 -5.68
CA GLU A 114 7.99 0.69 -4.81
C GLU A 114 8.37 0.44 -3.35
N ALA A 115 9.49 -0.24 -3.10
CA ALA A 115 10.17 -0.29 -1.82
C ALA A 115 11.57 -0.90 -1.94
N ILE A 116 12.48 -0.47 -1.05
CA ILE A 116 13.79 -1.06 -0.81
C ILE A 116 13.90 -1.23 0.71
N MET A 117 14.15 -2.45 1.19
CA MET A 117 14.15 -2.69 2.64
C MET A 117 15.38 -2.11 3.33
N GLY A 118 15.14 -1.38 4.43
CA GLY A 118 16.16 -0.81 5.27
C GLY A 118 16.58 0.59 4.84
N LYS A 119 17.86 0.91 5.01
CA LYS A 119 18.46 2.14 4.45
C LYS A 119 19.04 1.84 3.08
N SER A 120 18.96 2.80 2.19
CA SER A 120 19.44 2.61 0.82
C SER A 120 20.04 3.87 0.21
N LYS A 121 20.95 3.67 -0.75
CA LYS A 121 21.57 4.71 -1.57
C LYS A 121 21.45 4.34 -3.04
N ILE A 122 21.00 5.29 -3.85
CA ILE A 122 20.77 5.08 -5.28
C ILE A 122 21.76 5.95 -6.06
N TYR A 123 22.55 5.30 -6.90
CA TYR A 123 23.58 5.93 -7.72
C TYR A 123 23.27 5.72 -9.21
N VAL A 124 23.62 6.69 -10.04
CA VAL A 124 23.68 6.53 -11.49
C VAL A 124 25.05 6.98 -11.97
N ASN A 125 25.76 6.08 -12.65
CA ASN A 125 27.14 6.31 -13.14
C ASN A 125 28.10 6.83 -12.06
N GLY A 126 28.00 6.31 -10.84
CA GLY A 126 28.81 6.71 -9.68
C GLY A 126 28.33 7.94 -8.93
N LYS A 127 27.34 8.67 -9.45
CA LYS A 127 26.77 9.84 -8.78
C LYS A 127 25.65 9.42 -7.84
N LEU A 128 25.76 9.75 -6.54
CA LEU A 128 24.66 9.58 -5.58
C LEU A 128 23.51 10.54 -5.93
N LEU A 129 22.31 9.98 -6.10
CA LEU A 129 21.09 10.75 -6.42
C LEU A 129 20.09 10.76 -5.29
N ALA A 130 20.01 9.68 -4.50
CA ALA A 130 19.08 9.59 -3.38
C ALA A 130 19.66 8.75 -2.25
N GLU A 131 19.27 9.10 -1.02
CA GLU A 131 19.45 8.33 0.19
C GLU A 131 18.09 8.18 0.87
N HIS A 132 17.76 6.98 1.32
CA HIS A 132 16.44 6.67 1.88
C HIS A 132 16.57 5.83 3.15
N PHE A 133 15.66 6.04 4.09
CA PHE A 133 15.55 5.33 5.35
C PHE A 133 14.11 4.83 5.52
N GLY A 134 13.96 3.56 5.81
CA GLY A 134 12.68 2.87 5.88
C GLY A 134 12.57 1.80 4.80
N GLY A 135 11.58 0.91 4.90
CA GLY A 135 11.55 -0.28 4.05
C GLY A 135 10.26 -0.50 3.29
N TYR A 136 9.23 0.34 3.44
CA TYR A 136 7.87 -0.04 3.04
C TYR A 136 7.19 0.95 2.11
N LEU A 137 7.86 2.05 1.78
CA LEU A 137 7.32 3.15 1.01
C LEU A 137 8.18 3.45 -0.22
N PRO A 138 7.63 4.10 -1.26
CA PRO A 138 8.32 4.28 -2.51
C PRO A 138 9.48 5.28 -2.43
N VAL A 139 10.47 5.05 -3.29
CA VAL A 139 11.59 5.96 -3.54
C VAL A 139 11.59 6.33 -5.01
N SER A 140 11.30 7.59 -5.32
CA SER A 140 11.34 8.13 -6.68
C SER A 140 12.58 9.01 -6.86
N VAL A 141 13.29 8.84 -7.98
CA VAL A 141 14.56 9.54 -8.25
C VAL A 141 14.58 10.08 -9.67
N ASP A 142 14.79 11.38 -9.83
CA ASP A 142 15.02 11.97 -11.16
C ASP A 142 16.43 11.59 -11.65
N VAL A 143 16.49 10.84 -12.75
CA VAL A 143 17.73 10.36 -13.36
C VAL A 143 18.05 11.05 -14.68
N THR A 144 17.25 12.02 -15.11
CA THR A 144 17.32 12.67 -16.42
C THR A 144 18.72 13.14 -16.77
N ASP A 145 19.34 13.93 -15.88
CA ASP A 145 20.65 14.54 -16.12
C ASP A 145 21.84 13.63 -15.77
N ALA A 146 21.57 12.47 -15.14
CA ALA A 146 22.60 11.51 -14.77
C ALA A 146 22.84 10.45 -15.84
N LEU A 147 21.91 10.28 -16.78
CA LEU A 147 21.99 9.30 -17.85
C LEU A 147 22.76 9.86 -19.05
N LYS A 148 23.59 9.02 -19.66
CA LYS A 148 24.33 9.27 -20.89
C LYS A 148 23.66 8.55 -22.04
N TRP A 149 23.35 9.29 -23.09
CA TRP A 149 22.66 8.76 -24.28
C TRP A 149 23.61 7.99 -25.19
N GLY A 150 23.14 6.86 -25.71
CA GLY A 150 23.92 5.98 -26.58
C GLY A 150 25.06 5.23 -25.89
N GLU A 151 25.14 5.32 -24.56
CA GLU A 151 26.11 4.60 -23.75
C GLU A 151 25.43 3.63 -22.79
N ASP A 152 26.18 2.64 -22.33
CA ASP A 152 25.80 1.85 -21.17
C ASP A 152 25.88 2.71 -19.91
N ASN A 153 24.80 2.78 -19.16
CA ASN A 153 24.73 3.42 -17.85
C ASN A 153 24.61 2.36 -16.77
N VAL A 154 25.11 2.67 -15.61
CA VAL A 154 24.97 1.80 -14.44
C VAL A 154 24.12 2.48 -13.37
N ILE A 155 23.01 1.85 -13.05
CA ILE A 155 22.21 2.16 -11.86
C ILE A 155 22.73 1.23 -10.77
N ALA A 156 23.28 1.79 -9.68
CA ALA A 156 23.74 1.02 -8.53
C ALA A 156 22.88 1.37 -7.30
N VAL A 157 22.45 0.34 -6.58
CA VAL A 157 21.70 0.48 -5.32
C VAL A 157 22.44 -0.27 -4.24
N TRP A 158 22.87 0.46 -3.23
CA TRP A 158 23.31 -0.09 -1.95
C TRP A 158 22.11 -0.14 -1.02
N ALA A 159 21.92 -1.25 -0.32
CA ALA A 159 20.88 -1.38 0.69
C ALA A 159 21.43 -2.14 1.90
N ASP A 160 20.88 -1.85 3.10
CA ASP A 160 21.30 -2.46 4.34
C ASP A 160 20.11 -2.59 5.29
N ASN A 161 19.79 -3.82 5.69
CA ASN A 161 18.71 -4.15 6.62
C ASN A 161 19.20 -4.44 8.05
N SER A 162 20.41 -4.05 8.41
CA SER A 162 20.91 -4.15 9.78
C SER A 162 20.04 -3.32 10.74
N ASP A 163 20.08 -3.69 12.01
CA ASP A 163 19.41 -2.95 13.07
C ASP A 163 19.83 -1.48 13.08
N ASP A 164 18.85 -0.60 13.10
CA ASP A 164 19.05 0.84 13.17
C ASP A 164 17.89 1.50 13.95
N PRO A 165 18.13 1.99 15.17
CA PRO A 165 17.09 2.57 16.01
C PRO A 165 16.60 3.95 15.54
N THR A 166 17.10 4.47 14.44
CA THR A 166 16.81 5.83 13.97
C THR A 166 15.64 5.93 12.98
N TYR A 167 15.09 4.79 12.55
CA TYR A 167 13.90 4.71 11.68
C TYR A 167 13.10 3.41 11.99
N ALA A 168 11.84 3.37 11.61
CA ALA A 168 10.97 2.22 11.84
C ALA A 168 11.35 0.98 10.99
N PRO A 169 11.27 -0.24 11.56
CA PRO A 169 10.71 -0.61 12.85
C PRO A 169 11.59 -0.24 14.06
N GLY A 170 12.90 -0.05 13.90
CA GLY A 170 13.87 0.39 14.91
C GLY A 170 14.17 -0.63 16.01
N LYS A 171 13.26 -1.55 16.29
CA LYS A 171 13.42 -2.63 17.26
C LYS A 171 14.46 -3.63 16.74
N PRO A 172 15.39 -4.10 17.59
CA PRO A 172 16.35 -5.13 17.19
C PRO A 172 15.65 -6.38 16.64
N GLN A 173 16.19 -6.97 15.59
CA GLN A 173 15.58 -8.08 14.88
C GLN A 173 15.51 -9.37 15.68
N ASP A 174 16.42 -9.55 16.65
CA ASP A 174 16.43 -10.69 17.57
C ASP A 174 15.26 -10.70 18.59
N VAL A 175 14.55 -9.57 18.70
CA VAL A 175 13.35 -9.42 19.53
C VAL A 175 12.15 -8.88 18.76
N LEU A 176 12.25 -8.81 17.44
CA LEU A 176 11.17 -8.41 16.54
C LEU A 176 10.25 -9.61 16.27
N ASP A 177 8.94 -9.39 16.28
CA ASP A 177 7.93 -10.44 16.15
C ASP A 177 7.72 -10.92 14.70
N TYR A 178 8.32 -10.27 13.73
CA TYR A 178 8.28 -10.62 12.31
C TYR A 178 9.65 -10.52 11.67
N ALA A 179 9.86 -11.21 10.54
CA ALA A 179 11.12 -11.17 9.84
C ALA A 179 11.31 -9.84 9.10
N TYR A 180 12.49 -9.23 9.25
CA TYR A 180 12.87 -7.99 8.56
C TYR A 180 13.80 -8.31 7.40
N LEU A 181 13.19 -8.82 6.32
CA LEU A 181 13.89 -9.39 5.17
C LEU A 181 14.35 -8.28 4.20
N GLY A 182 15.63 -8.25 3.90
CA GLY A 182 16.24 -7.21 3.04
C GLY A 182 16.00 -7.40 1.54
N GLY A 183 16.45 -6.43 0.76
CA GLY A 183 16.47 -6.45 -0.69
C GLY A 183 15.57 -5.42 -1.36
N ILE A 184 15.62 -5.38 -2.72
CA ILE A 184 14.63 -4.67 -3.54
C ILE A 184 13.46 -5.63 -3.76
N TYR A 185 12.57 -5.69 -2.82
CA TYR A 185 11.55 -6.74 -2.70
C TYR A 185 10.20 -6.39 -3.33
N ARG A 186 10.12 -5.24 -4.01
CA ARG A 186 8.98 -4.77 -4.83
C ARG A 186 9.47 -4.32 -6.20
N ASP A 187 8.54 -3.93 -7.04
CA ASP A 187 8.84 -3.54 -8.42
C ASP A 187 9.68 -2.26 -8.51
N CYS A 188 10.45 -2.19 -9.60
CA CYS A 188 11.15 -0.98 -10.02
C CYS A 188 10.69 -0.57 -11.42
N TRP A 189 10.39 0.70 -11.61
CA TRP A 189 9.87 1.29 -12.84
C TRP A 189 10.75 2.43 -13.34
N LEU A 190 10.89 2.54 -14.67
CA LEU A 190 11.38 3.74 -15.33
C LEU A 190 10.16 4.49 -15.90
N ILE A 191 9.90 5.67 -15.38
CA ILE A 191 8.81 6.54 -15.83
C ILE A 191 9.42 7.59 -16.76
N ALA A 192 8.90 7.69 -17.98
CA ALA A 192 9.28 8.69 -18.96
C ALA A 192 8.09 9.60 -19.25
N HIS A 193 8.26 10.91 -19.18
CA HIS A 193 7.23 11.89 -19.51
C HIS A 193 7.84 13.18 -20.08
N ASN A 194 7.00 14.09 -20.58
CA ASN A 194 7.46 15.38 -21.07
C ASN A 194 7.86 16.31 -19.90
N TYR A 195 8.40 17.48 -20.19
CA TYR A 195 8.82 18.46 -19.18
C TYR A 195 7.65 19.23 -18.54
N VAL A 196 6.42 19.07 -19.06
CA VAL A 196 5.19 19.49 -18.36
C VAL A 196 4.44 18.22 -18.00
N PHE A 197 4.26 17.97 -16.70
CA PHE A 197 3.79 16.68 -16.23
C PHE A 197 3.06 16.77 -14.89
N ILE A 198 2.16 15.79 -14.67
CA ILE A 198 1.57 15.53 -13.36
C ILE A 198 2.65 14.86 -12.49
N THR A 199 2.92 15.42 -11.34
CA THR A 199 4.03 15.02 -10.47
C THR A 199 3.81 13.69 -9.75
N ASP A 200 4.85 13.17 -9.12
CA ASP A 200 4.74 12.07 -8.14
C ASP A 200 4.49 12.64 -6.75
N PRO A 201 3.47 12.15 -6.00
CA PRO A 201 3.10 12.73 -4.71
C PRO A 201 4.15 12.54 -3.62
N ASN A 202 4.90 11.43 -3.65
CA ASN A 202 5.94 11.15 -2.67
C ASN A 202 7.22 11.94 -2.97
N TYR A 203 7.56 12.11 -4.26
CA TYR A 203 8.71 12.89 -4.69
C TYR A 203 8.55 14.40 -4.44
N GLU A 204 7.39 14.97 -4.78
CA GLU A 204 7.13 16.41 -4.62
C GLU A 204 7.01 16.85 -3.17
N ASN A 205 6.60 15.97 -2.27
CA ASN A 205 6.48 16.24 -0.84
C ASN A 205 5.55 17.42 -0.49
N GLU A 206 4.47 17.63 -1.25
CA GLU A 206 3.46 18.67 -1.02
C GLU A 206 2.34 18.16 -0.10
N ILE A 207 2.00 18.91 0.94
CA ILE A 207 0.90 18.59 1.87
C ILE A 207 -0.44 18.61 1.13
N ALA A 208 -1.22 17.55 1.26
CA ALA A 208 -2.47 17.33 0.53
C ALA A 208 -2.34 17.63 -0.97
N GLY A 209 -1.14 17.42 -1.52
CA GLY A 209 -0.76 17.76 -2.89
C GLY A 209 0.12 16.69 -3.51
N GLY A 210 0.84 17.07 -4.56
CA GLY A 210 1.61 16.14 -5.36
C GLY A 210 0.74 15.17 -6.15
N GLY A 211 1.09 14.87 -7.39
CA GLY A 211 0.35 13.95 -8.24
C GLY A 211 -1.11 14.34 -8.46
N LEU A 212 -1.94 13.32 -8.52
CA LEU A 212 -3.39 13.44 -8.60
C LEU A 212 -4.01 13.06 -7.25
N PHE A 213 -4.89 13.90 -6.73
CA PHE A 213 -5.71 13.61 -5.56
C PHE A 213 -7.18 13.59 -5.97
N ILE A 214 -7.87 12.50 -5.63
CA ILE A 214 -9.28 12.25 -5.95
C ILE A 214 -10.02 12.03 -4.64
N ALA A 215 -11.05 12.81 -4.40
CA ALA A 215 -11.93 12.63 -3.26
C ALA A 215 -13.39 12.65 -3.71
N THR A 216 -14.26 11.99 -2.95
CA THR A 216 -15.71 12.00 -3.18
C THR A 216 -16.39 12.81 -2.10
N ASP A 217 -17.38 13.60 -2.49
CA ASP A 217 -18.16 14.46 -1.59
C ASP A 217 -19.65 14.32 -1.89
N ARG A 218 -20.50 14.50 -0.89
CA ARG A 218 -21.97 14.42 -1.01
C ARG A 218 -22.44 13.16 -1.73
N VAL A 219 -21.88 12.03 -1.32
CA VAL A 219 -22.15 10.73 -1.94
C VAL A 219 -23.58 10.29 -1.65
N SER A 220 -24.33 9.97 -2.71
CA SER A 220 -25.67 9.37 -2.64
C SER A 220 -25.97 8.57 -3.90
N GLU A 221 -27.02 7.76 -3.86
CA GLU A 221 -27.50 7.01 -5.05
C GLU A 221 -27.97 7.94 -6.18
N GLN A 222 -28.34 9.18 -5.88
CA GLN A 222 -28.81 10.15 -6.88
C GLN A 222 -27.64 10.91 -7.53
N SER A 223 -26.63 11.23 -6.77
CA SER A 223 -25.46 11.93 -7.31
C SER A 223 -24.30 11.96 -6.33
N THR A 224 -23.10 12.18 -6.86
CA THR A 224 -21.90 12.48 -6.08
C THR A 224 -21.09 13.58 -6.76
N ASP A 225 -20.33 14.32 -5.97
CA ASP A 225 -19.30 15.20 -6.47
C ASP A 225 -17.94 14.50 -6.35
N ILE A 226 -17.17 14.49 -7.44
CA ILE A 226 -15.77 14.09 -7.43
C ILE A 226 -14.92 15.35 -7.39
N LEU A 227 -14.13 15.49 -6.35
CA LEU A 227 -13.18 16.57 -6.16
C LEU A 227 -11.82 16.11 -6.68
N LEU A 228 -11.20 16.92 -7.50
CA LEU A 228 -9.95 16.62 -8.19
C LEU A 228 -8.93 17.70 -7.88
N LYS A 229 -7.71 17.29 -7.56
CA LYS A 229 -6.57 18.20 -7.41
C LYS A 229 -5.38 17.56 -8.13
N ALA A 230 -4.90 18.23 -9.17
CA ALA A 230 -3.70 17.81 -9.89
C ALA A 230 -2.56 18.78 -9.62
N HIS A 231 -1.42 18.27 -9.20
CA HIS A 231 -0.19 19.04 -9.06
C HIS A 231 0.64 18.84 -10.32
N ILE A 232 0.92 19.94 -11.03
CA ILE A 232 1.56 19.92 -12.34
C ILE A 232 2.82 20.78 -12.28
N ARG A 233 3.92 20.21 -12.75
CA ARG A 233 5.22 20.87 -12.86
C ARG A 233 5.53 21.22 -14.30
N ASN A 234 6.09 22.41 -14.51
CA ASN A 234 6.63 22.84 -15.79
C ASN A 234 8.15 23.04 -15.68
N GLU A 235 8.91 22.09 -16.18
CA GLU A 235 10.38 22.17 -16.30
C GLU A 235 10.83 22.50 -17.72
N ASP A 236 9.90 22.84 -18.61
CA ASP A 236 10.24 23.29 -19.97
C ASP A 236 10.93 24.68 -19.93
N LYS A 237 11.60 24.99 -21.03
CA LYS A 237 12.32 26.28 -21.24
C LYS A 237 11.39 27.48 -21.30
N GLN A 238 10.10 27.27 -21.48
CA GLN A 238 9.06 28.30 -21.62
C GLN A 238 7.90 28.09 -20.63
N GLY A 239 7.10 29.16 -20.44
CA GLY A 239 5.83 29.05 -19.73
C GLY A 239 4.86 28.15 -20.52
N PHE A 240 4.04 27.40 -19.80
CA PHE A 240 3.04 26.50 -20.38
C PHE A 240 1.63 27.09 -20.26
N ALA A 241 0.91 27.11 -21.38
CA ALA A 241 -0.51 27.41 -21.44
C ALA A 241 -1.27 26.26 -22.09
N GLY A 242 -2.37 25.85 -21.49
CA GLY A 242 -3.13 24.69 -21.96
C GLY A 242 -4.30 24.36 -21.07
N LYS A 243 -4.64 23.08 -20.96
CA LYS A 243 -5.67 22.57 -20.06
C LYS A 243 -5.34 21.17 -19.54
N ILE A 244 -5.86 20.85 -18.38
CA ILE A 244 -6.01 19.47 -17.92
C ILE A 244 -7.46 19.05 -18.09
N SER A 245 -7.66 17.88 -18.69
CA SER A 245 -8.97 17.29 -18.93
C SER A 245 -9.10 16.00 -18.13
N TYR A 246 -10.23 15.87 -17.45
CA TYR A 246 -10.62 14.71 -16.69
C TYR A 246 -11.84 14.07 -17.34
N SER A 247 -11.78 12.80 -17.65
CA SER A 247 -12.89 12.01 -18.20
C SER A 247 -13.10 10.78 -17.34
N LEU A 248 -14.25 10.69 -16.67
CA LEU A 248 -14.63 9.53 -15.88
C LEU A 248 -15.41 8.57 -16.76
N VAL A 249 -14.89 7.36 -16.94
CA VAL A 249 -15.46 6.33 -17.80
C VAL A 249 -15.94 5.16 -16.95
N ASP A 250 -17.11 4.61 -17.31
CA ASP A 250 -17.64 3.41 -16.69
C ASP A 250 -16.96 2.12 -17.22
N ARG A 251 -17.38 0.95 -16.70
CA ARG A 251 -16.82 -0.35 -17.14
C ARG A 251 -17.10 -0.67 -18.62
N ALA A 252 -18.10 -0.04 -19.23
CA ALA A 252 -18.40 -0.20 -20.65
C ALA A 252 -17.61 0.78 -21.55
N GLY A 253 -16.75 1.63 -20.96
CA GLY A 253 -15.98 2.64 -21.69
C GLY A 253 -16.74 3.92 -22.01
N LYS A 254 -17.96 4.09 -21.47
CA LYS A 254 -18.77 5.29 -21.66
C LYS A 254 -18.35 6.39 -20.69
N GLU A 255 -18.11 7.59 -21.18
CA GLU A 255 -17.92 8.76 -20.34
C GLU A 255 -19.21 9.13 -19.59
N VAL A 256 -19.11 9.18 -18.26
CA VAL A 256 -20.25 9.50 -17.36
C VAL A 256 -20.14 10.89 -16.74
N ALA A 257 -18.94 11.44 -16.68
CA ALA A 257 -18.69 12.82 -16.26
C ALA A 257 -17.34 13.28 -16.80
N SER A 258 -17.20 14.58 -16.99
CA SER A 258 -15.94 15.20 -17.40
C SER A 258 -15.76 16.60 -16.81
N SER A 259 -14.53 17.08 -16.80
CA SER A 259 -14.17 18.42 -16.34
C SER A 259 -12.88 18.86 -16.99
N ASP A 260 -12.85 20.11 -17.45
CA ASP A 260 -11.65 20.75 -17.99
C ASP A 260 -11.21 21.90 -17.07
N VAL A 261 -9.91 22.02 -16.82
CA VAL A 261 -9.32 23.12 -16.05
C VAL A 261 -8.23 23.79 -16.88
N LYS A 262 -8.31 25.09 -17.04
CA LYS A 262 -7.28 25.87 -17.75
C LYS A 262 -5.98 25.87 -16.96
N LEU A 263 -4.87 25.75 -17.66
CA LEU A 263 -3.53 25.76 -17.11
C LEU A 263 -2.75 26.98 -17.62
N ASN A 264 -2.04 27.62 -16.69
CA ASN A 264 -1.03 28.62 -17.00
C ASN A 264 0.08 28.49 -15.96
N ILE A 265 1.18 27.82 -16.35
CA ILE A 265 2.24 27.42 -15.43
C ILE A 265 3.55 28.07 -15.89
N ARG A 266 4.15 28.88 -15.02
CA ARG A 266 5.43 29.52 -15.32
C ARG A 266 6.54 28.48 -15.47
N LYS A 267 7.54 28.79 -16.27
CA LYS A 267 8.77 28.02 -16.38
C LYS A 267 9.38 27.77 -14.99
N GLY A 268 9.81 26.53 -14.74
CA GLY A 268 10.50 26.13 -13.53
C GLY A 268 9.63 26.11 -12.26
N THR A 269 8.29 26.18 -12.41
CA THR A 269 7.38 26.16 -11.25
C THR A 269 6.45 24.95 -11.29
N ALA A 270 5.89 24.63 -10.12
CA ALA A 270 4.81 23.65 -9.99
C ALA A 270 3.60 24.33 -9.33
N THR A 271 2.41 23.89 -9.69
CA THR A 271 1.16 24.43 -9.15
C THR A 271 0.08 23.38 -9.06
N SER A 272 -0.76 23.46 -8.03
CA SER A 272 -1.95 22.64 -7.88
C SER A 272 -3.15 23.28 -8.58
N HIS A 273 -3.90 22.48 -9.31
CA HIS A 273 -5.12 22.87 -10.01
C HIS A 273 -6.29 22.01 -9.53
N ASN A 274 -7.36 22.69 -9.09
CA ASN A 274 -8.56 22.03 -8.60
C ASN A 274 -9.58 21.88 -9.74
N GLY A 275 -10.14 20.68 -9.84
CA GLY A 275 -11.25 20.33 -10.71
C GLY A 275 -12.41 19.76 -9.90
N LYS A 276 -13.58 19.73 -10.51
CA LYS A 276 -14.76 19.14 -9.92
C LYS A 276 -15.65 18.58 -11.01
N MET A 277 -16.23 17.41 -10.79
CA MET A 277 -17.26 16.85 -11.66
C MET A 277 -18.41 16.27 -10.84
N LYS A 278 -19.59 16.26 -11.41
CA LYS A 278 -20.77 15.66 -10.80
C LYS A 278 -21.17 14.40 -11.57
N VAL A 279 -21.25 13.28 -10.86
CA VAL A 279 -21.74 12.02 -11.39
C VAL A 279 -23.21 11.86 -10.97
N LYS A 280 -24.09 11.63 -11.92
CA LYS A 280 -25.52 11.34 -11.68
C LYS A 280 -25.73 9.84 -11.60
N GLN A 281 -26.54 9.39 -10.64
CA GLN A 281 -26.85 7.97 -10.41
C GLN A 281 -25.60 7.08 -10.43
N PRO A 282 -24.61 7.35 -9.57
CA PRO A 282 -23.34 6.61 -9.58
C PRO A 282 -23.57 5.17 -9.11
N HIS A 283 -22.78 4.26 -9.68
CA HIS A 283 -22.55 2.96 -9.07
C HIS A 283 -21.64 3.15 -7.86
N LEU A 284 -22.15 2.92 -6.67
CA LEU A 284 -21.38 3.07 -5.44
C LEU A 284 -20.52 1.84 -5.19
N TRP A 285 -19.31 2.09 -4.71
CA TRP A 285 -18.39 1.03 -4.30
C TRP A 285 -18.81 0.51 -2.91
N THR A 286 -18.95 -0.80 -2.78
CA THR A 286 -19.13 -1.52 -1.51
C THR A 286 -18.37 -2.84 -1.56
N PRO A 287 -18.11 -3.49 -0.41
CA PRO A 287 -17.51 -4.84 -0.40
C PRO A 287 -18.28 -5.86 -1.24
N GLU A 288 -19.59 -5.79 -1.28
CA GLU A 288 -20.46 -6.70 -2.04
C GLU A 288 -20.51 -6.35 -3.53
N SER A 289 -20.32 -5.07 -3.87
CA SER A 289 -20.34 -4.56 -5.25
C SER A 289 -19.22 -3.55 -5.46
N PRO A 290 -17.98 -4.00 -5.62
CA PRO A 290 -16.81 -3.13 -5.73
C PRO A 290 -16.72 -2.52 -7.13
N TYR A 291 -17.60 -1.55 -7.42
CA TYR A 291 -17.64 -0.91 -8.73
C TYR A 291 -16.55 0.15 -8.85
N LEU A 292 -15.71 0.00 -9.87
CA LEU A 292 -14.63 0.93 -10.20
C LEU A 292 -14.89 1.59 -11.55
N TYR A 293 -14.78 2.92 -11.56
CA TYR A 293 -14.67 3.74 -12.76
C TYR A 293 -13.20 3.92 -13.13
N ASN A 294 -12.94 4.32 -14.37
CA ASN A 294 -11.64 4.80 -14.81
C ASN A 294 -11.67 6.32 -14.99
N LEU A 295 -10.87 7.03 -14.23
CA LEU A 295 -10.60 8.44 -14.43
C LEU A 295 -9.40 8.59 -15.36
N CYS A 296 -9.66 8.97 -16.60
CA CYS A 296 -8.63 9.29 -17.60
C CYS A 296 -8.27 10.77 -17.49
N VAL A 297 -6.99 11.05 -17.26
CA VAL A 297 -6.47 12.42 -17.09
C VAL A 297 -5.50 12.71 -18.22
N ARG A 298 -5.66 13.86 -18.90
CA ARG A 298 -4.75 14.32 -19.95
C ARG A 298 -4.46 15.80 -19.82
N ILE A 299 -3.22 16.17 -20.01
CA ILE A 299 -2.78 17.55 -20.16
C ILE A 299 -2.65 17.85 -21.66
N TYR A 300 -3.29 18.92 -22.11
CA TYR A 300 -3.22 19.40 -23.48
C TYR A 300 -2.50 20.75 -23.55
N ASP A 301 -1.64 20.91 -24.55
CA ASP A 301 -1.09 22.23 -24.88
C ASP A 301 -2.15 23.14 -25.57
N LYS A 302 -1.78 24.37 -25.86
CA LYS A 302 -2.64 25.34 -26.56
C LYS A 302 -3.06 24.93 -27.99
N ASN A 303 -2.35 23.99 -28.59
CA ASN A 303 -2.62 23.48 -29.94
C ASN A 303 -3.48 22.20 -29.91
N GLY A 304 -3.81 21.70 -28.72
CA GLY A 304 -4.60 20.48 -28.53
C GLY A 304 -3.77 19.19 -28.52
N ASN A 305 -2.45 19.27 -28.50
CA ASN A 305 -1.59 18.07 -28.38
C ASN A 305 -1.56 17.61 -26.93
N VAL A 306 -1.62 16.29 -26.73
CA VAL A 306 -1.47 15.68 -25.41
C VAL A 306 0.00 15.70 -25.00
N VAL A 307 0.30 16.25 -23.83
CA VAL A 307 1.67 16.35 -23.31
C VAL A 307 1.94 15.42 -22.14
N ASP A 308 0.92 15.05 -21.36
CA ASP A 308 1.03 14.08 -20.28
C ASP A 308 -0.34 13.48 -19.93
N GLY A 309 -0.37 12.34 -19.27
CA GLY A 309 -1.59 11.76 -18.74
C GLY A 309 -1.44 10.31 -18.29
N TYR A 310 -2.39 9.89 -17.50
CA TYR A 310 -2.56 8.51 -17.04
C TYR A 310 -4.00 8.32 -16.55
N ARG A 311 -4.37 7.13 -16.18
CA ARG A 311 -5.67 6.84 -15.57
C ARG A 311 -5.52 6.38 -14.12
N ARG A 312 -6.59 6.59 -13.35
CA ARG A 312 -6.77 6.05 -12.01
C ARG A 312 -8.09 5.31 -11.93
N ARG A 313 -8.14 4.24 -11.14
CA ARG A 313 -9.42 3.62 -10.80
C ARG A 313 -10.07 4.41 -9.68
N VAL A 314 -11.37 4.60 -9.75
CA VAL A 314 -12.16 5.41 -8.80
C VAL A 314 -13.35 4.60 -8.32
N GLY A 315 -13.39 4.26 -7.04
CA GLY A 315 -14.58 3.74 -6.37
C GLY A 315 -15.30 4.88 -5.66
N ILE A 316 -16.56 5.10 -6.02
CA ILE A 316 -17.35 6.18 -5.41
C ILE A 316 -17.99 5.66 -4.12
N ARG A 317 -17.57 6.21 -2.98
CA ARG A 317 -18.09 5.85 -1.67
C ARG A 317 -17.97 6.97 -0.65
N SER A 318 -18.73 6.87 0.44
CA SER A 318 -18.49 7.62 1.69
C SER A 318 -18.41 6.68 2.88
N ILE A 319 -17.53 7.02 3.82
CA ILE A 319 -17.31 6.33 5.08
C ILE A 319 -17.58 7.31 6.22
N GLU A 320 -18.30 6.87 7.24
CA GLU A 320 -18.50 7.62 8.47
C GLU A 320 -18.46 6.70 9.68
N PHE A 321 -17.80 7.15 10.75
CA PHE A 321 -17.85 6.53 12.07
C PHE A 321 -18.60 7.47 13.00
N LYS A 322 -19.72 7.00 13.55
CA LYS A 322 -20.67 7.81 14.33
C LYS A 322 -20.74 7.42 15.81
N GLY A 323 -19.61 7.09 16.40
CA GLY A 323 -19.53 6.67 17.80
C GLY A 323 -20.45 5.47 18.05
N LYS A 324 -21.38 5.61 19.00
CA LYS A 324 -22.34 4.55 19.38
C LYS A 324 -23.24 4.08 18.24
N ASP A 325 -23.43 4.88 17.20
CA ASP A 325 -24.23 4.52 16.02
C ASP A 325 -23.42 3.77 14.96
N GLY A 326 -22.14 3.45 15.28
CA GLY A 326 -21.29 2.54 14.53
C GLY A 326 -20.78 3.05 13.20
N PHE A 327 -20.52 2.12 12.29
CA PHE A 327 -19.98 2.37 10.97
C PHE A 327 -21.09 2.56 9.92
N TRP A 328 -20.93 3.58 9.09
CA TRP A 328 -21.83 3.93 8.01
C TRP A 328 -21.10 3.94 6.68
N LEU A 329 -21.69 3.30 5.69
CA LEU A 329 -21.21 3.25 4.31
C LEU A 329 -22.25 3.87 3.37
N ASN A 330 -21.84 4.83 2.55
CA ASN A 330 -22.72 5.47 1.57
C ASN A 330 -23.99 6.07 2.17
N GLY A 331 -23.84 6.68 3.37
CA GLY A 331 -24.94 7.34 4.08
C GLY A 331 -25.93 6.40 4.79
N LYS A 332 -25.65 5.10 4.84
CA LYS A 332 -26.47 4.10 5.51
C LYS A 332 -25.67 3.36 6.59
N PRO A 333 -26.30 2.95 7.72
CA PRO A 333 -25.63 2.05 8.68
C PRO A 333 -25.19 0.79 7.94
N TYR A 334 -23.95 0.32 8.21
CA TYR A 334 -23.46 -0.92 7.58
C TYR A 334 -24.26 -2.15 8.02
N GLY A 335 -24.78 -2.13 9.24
CA GLY A 335 -25.82 -3.04 9.72
C GLY A 335 -25.33 -4.41 10.19
N LYS A 336 -24.03 -4.67 10.13
CA LYS A 336 -23.39 -5.91 10.61
C LYS A 336 -21.95 -5.62 11.06
N PRO A 337 -21.37 -6.46 11.92
CA PRO A 337 -19.94 -6.36 12.23
C PRO A 337 -19.10 -6.76 11.01
N LEU A 338 -17.96 -6.11 10.85
CA LEU A 338 -16.97 -6.43 9.83
C LEU A 338 -16.11 -7.61 10.29
N MET A 339 -16.04 -8.63 9.47
CA MET A 339 -15.17 -9.77 9.69
C MET A 339 -13.86 -9.55 8.94
N GLY A 340 -12.75 -9.60 9.66
CA GLY A 340 -11.46 -9.30 9.10
C GLY A 340 -10.33 -10.19 9.59
N ALA A 341 -9.15 -9.96 9.02
CA ALA A 341 -7.91 -10.58 9.44
C ALA A 341 -6.72 -9.63 9.24
N ASN A 342 -5.67 -9.87 10.00
CA ASN A 342 -4.37 -9.23 9.80
C ASN A 342 -3.60 -9.94 8.69
N ARG A 343 -2.76 -9.19 7.95
CA ARG A 343 -1.90 -9.74 6.90
C ARG A 343 -0.49 -9.18 6.97
N HIS A 344 0.50 -10.06 7.11
CA HIS A 344 1.89 -9.78 6.75
C HIS A 344 2.13 -10.04 5.26
N GLN A 345 3.13 -9.39 4.66
CA GLN A 345 3.48 -9.56 3.25
C GLN A 345 4.53 -10.67 3.06
N ASP A 346 4.33 -11.81 3.69
CA ASP A 346 5.31 -12.88 3.64
C ASP A 346 4.80 -14.07 2.84
N PHE A 347 5.71 -14.79 2.21
CA PHE A 347 5.42 -16.06 1.53
C PHE A 347 6.57 -17.05 1.70
N ALA A 348 6.22 -18.31 1.78
CA ALA A 348 7.21 -19.37 1.93
C ALA A 348 8.30 -19.29 0.86
N VAL A 349 9.55 -19.52 1.24
CA VAL A 349 10.76 -19.54 0.41
C VAL A 349 11.24 -18.13 -0.03
N VAL A 350 10.35 -17.28 -0.52
CA VAL A 350 10.73 -15.96 -1.09
C VAL A 350 10.61 -14.79 -0.09
N GLY A 351 10.10 -15.06 1.12
CA GLY A 351 9.90 -14.03 2.13
C GLY A 351 8.95 -12.94 1.64
N ASN A 352 9.34 -11.69 1.78
CA ASN A 352 8.54 -10.53 1.36
C ASN A 352 8.67 -10.16 -0.13
N ALA A 353 9.57 -10.83 -0.88
CA ALA A 353 9.77 -10.60 -2.32
C ALA A 353 8.70 -11.32 -3.17
N VAL A 354 7.46 -10.90 -3.01
CA VAL A 354 6.27 -11.58 -3.54
C VAL A 354 5.81 -10.93 -4.84
N ALA A 355 5.51 -11.74 -5.86
CA ALA A 355 5.03 -11.25 -7.15
C ALA A 355 3.58 -10.72 -7.08
N ASN A 356 3.24 -9.73 -7.91
CA ASN A 356 1.93 -9.07 -7.95
C ASN A 356 0.75 -10.05 -8.05
N SER A 357 0.88 -11.09 -8.85
CA SER A 357 -0.16 -12.13 -9.01
C SER A 357 -0.44 -12.90 -7.72
N ILE A 358 0.54 -13.05 -6.84
CA ILE A 358 0.37 -13.70 -5.55
C ILE A 358 -0.37 -12.77 -4.58
N HIS A 359 -0.08 -11.48 -4.59
CA HIS A 359 -0.83 -10.48 -3.81
C HIS A 359 -2.32 -10.47 -4.17
N TRP A 360 -2.63 -10.52 -5.47
CA TRP A 360 -4.01 -10.61 -5.93
C TRP A 360 -4.67 -11.92 -5.50
N ARG A 361 -3.96 -13.05 -5.63
CA ARG A 361 -4.45 -14.36 -5.20
C ARG A 361 -4.74 -14.40 -3.71
N ASP A 362 -3.90 -13.77 -2.88
CA ASP A 362 -4.11 -13.69 -1.44
C ASP A 362 -5.37 -12.88 -1.12
N ALA A 363 -5.51 -11.68 -1.72
CA ALA A 363 -6.71 -10.88 -1.57
C ALA A 363 -7.97 -11.65 -2.01
N LYS A 364 -7.90 -12.39 -3.13
CA LYS A 364 -9.00 -13.23 -3.61
C LYS A 364 -9.36 -14.33 -2.63
N LYS A 365 -8.38 -15.03 -2.05
CA LYS A 365 -8.62 -16.05 -1.04
C LYS A 365 -9.26 -15.46 0.23
N LEU A 366 -8.78 -14.33 0.70
CA LEU A 366 -9.36 -13.65 1.86
C LEU A 366 -10.82 -13.24 1.60
N LYS A 367 -11.10 -12.73 0.41
CA LYS A 367 -12.47 -12.40 -0.01
C LYS A 367 -13.36 -13.64 -0.10
N ASP A 368 -12.86 -14.73 -0.69
CA ASP A 368 -13.61 -15.98 -0.84
C ASP A 368 -13.92 -16.66 0.51
N LEU A 369 -13.10 -16.41 1.52
CA LEU A 369 -13.37 -16.82 2.91
C LEU A 369 -14.45 -15.97 3.60
N GLY A 370 -14.96 -14.93 2.93
CA GLY A 370 -15.99 -14.05 3.47
C GLY A 370 -15.44 -12.89 4.30
N LEU A 371 -14.14 -12.63 4.27
CA LEU A 371 -13.56 -11.48 4.96
C LEU A 371 -13.91 -10.18 4.23
N GLU A 372 -14.07 -9.11 4.99
CA GLU A 372 -14.48 -7.79 4.49
C GLU A 372 -13.46 -6.69 4.78
N VAL A 373 -12.61 -6.89 5.80
CA VAL A 373 -11.57 -5.93 6.19
C VAL A 373 -10.24 -6.63 6.44
N ILE A 374 -9.17 -6.06 5.90
CA ILE A 374 -7.80 -6.56 6.13
C ILE A 374 -7.01 -5.45 6.82
N ARG A 375 -6.36 -5.79 7.92
CA ARG A 375 -5.40 -4.90 8.57
C ARG A 375 -3.99 -5.24 8.10
N ASN A 376 -3.30 -4.25 7.60
CA ASN A 376 -1.94 -4.38 7.09
C ASN A 376 -0.93 -4.38 8.25
N ALA A 377 -0.76 -5.51 8.90
CA ALA A 377 0.16 -5.62 10.04
C ALA A 377 1.60 -5.85 9.56
N HIS A 378 2.60 -5.07 9.99
CA HIS A 378 2.47 -3.78 10.66
C HIS A 378 3.15 -2.73 9.78
N CYS A 379 2.74 -2.67 8.52
CA CYS A 379 3.34 -1.79 7.51
C CYS A 379 2.46 -1.66 6.27
N PRO A 380 2.63 -0.62 5.45
CA PRO A 380 1.95 -0.50 4.16
C PRO A 380 2.31 -1.69 3.25
N GLN A 381 1.28 -2.35 2.73
CA GLN A 381 1.44 -3.51 1.85
C GLN A 381 1.84 -3.10 0.43
N ASP A 382 2.16 -4.11 -0.38
CA ASP A 382 2.46 -3.94 -1.80
C ASP A 382 1.31 -3.23 -2.55
N PRO A 383 1.59 -2.29 -3.48
CA PRO A 383 0.57 -1.64 -4.29
C PRO A 383 -0.36 -2.61 -5.01
N ALA A 384 0.13 -3.76 -5.47
CA ALA A 384 -0.70 -4.77 -6.12
C ALA A 384 -1.75 -5.39 -5.18
N PHE A 385 -1.46 -5.49 -3.88
CA PHE A 385 -2.45 -5.90 -2.88
C PHE A 385 -3.55 -4.86 -2.71
N MET A 386 -3.19 -3.58 -2.68
CA MET A 386 -4.16 -2.47 -2.59
C MET A 386 -5.06 -2.42 -3.83
N ASP A 387 -4.47 -2.59 -5.03
CA ASP A 387 -5.23 -2.70 -6.29
C ASP A 387 -6.21 -3.87 -6.28
N ALA A 388 -5.78 -5.01 -5.74
CA ALA A 388 -6.65 -6.19 -5.59
C ALA A 388 -7.78 -5.96 -4.58
N CYS A 389 -7.53 -5.29 -3.47
CA CYS A 389 -8.56 -4.94 -2.49
C CYS A 389 -9.61 -3.99 -3.06
N ASP A 390 -9.20 -3.00 -3.87
CA ASP A 390 -10.12 -2.12 -4.60
C ASP A 390 -11.08 -2.91 -5.51
N GLU A 391 -10.51 -3.87 -6.23
CA GLU A 391 -11.21 -4.66 -7.25
C GLU A 391 -12.13 -5.72 -6.66
N LEU A 392 -11.69 -6.37 -5.58
CA LEU A 392 -12.40 -7.46 -4.92
C LEU A 392 -13.36 -7.02 -3.83
N GLY A 393 -13.30 -5.76 -3.41
CA GLY A 393 -14.16 -5.23 -2.35
C GLY A 393 -13.72 -5.66 -0.95
N LEU A 394 -12.47 -5.44 -0.63
CA LEU A 394 -11.95 -5.57 0.73
C LEU A 394 -11.62 -4.19 1.29
N PHE A 395 -12.10 -3.88 2.47
CA PHE A 395 -11.61 -2.72 3.20
C PHE A 395 -10.19 -2.96 3.71
N VAL A 396 -9.40 -1.89 3.84
CA VAL A 396 -8.03 -1.97 4.35
C VAL A 396 -7.81 -0.95 5.46
N ILE A 397 -7.25 -1.41 6.58
CA ILE A 397 -6.63 -0.56 7.59
C ILE A 397 -5.16 -0.45 7.23
N VAL A 398 -4.72 0.76 6.90
CA VAL A 398 -3.34 1.02 6.45
C VAL A 398 -2.51 1.49 7.63
N ASN A 399 -1.46 0.73 7.95
CA ASN A 399 -0.65 0.91 9.14
C ASN A 399 0.67 1.61 8.83
N THR A 400 1.09 2.49 9.75
CA THR A 400 2.44 3.02 9.80
C THR A 400 3.44 1.90 10.12
N PRO A 401 4.61 1.84 9.48
CA PRO A 401 5.64 0.88 9.83
C PRO A 401 6.07 1.03 11.29
N GLY A 402 6.11 -0.07 12.05
CA GLY A 402 6.63 -0.09 13.41
C GLY A 402 5.83 -0.92 14.39
N TRP A 403 6.53 -1.47 15.40
CA TRP A 403 5.98 -2.36 16.40
C TRP A 403 6.82 -2.36 17.68
N GLN A 404 6.16 -2.11 18.83
CA GLN A 404 6.73 -2.18 20.19
C GLN A 404 8.09 -1.47 20.36
N PHE A 405 8.29 -0.35 19.66
CA PHE A 405 9.54 0.40 19.74
C PHE A 405 9.31 1.91 19.65
N TRP A 406 9.97 2.64 20.52
CA TRP A 406 10.06 4.09 20.49
C TRP A 406 11.48 4.53 20.79
N ASN A 407 12.00 5.45 19.99
CA ASN A 407 13.27 6.12 20.23
C ASN A 407 13.04 7.61 20.51
N ASN A 408 13.58 8.09 21.62
CA ASN A 408 13.47 9.50 22.00
C ASN A 408 14.35 10.46 21.16
N GLU A 409 15.21 9.93 20.30
CA GLU A 409 15.96 10.72 19.35
C GLU A 409 15.03 11.42 18.37
N PRO A 410 15.11 12.78 18.20
CA PRO A 410 14.19 13.51 17.33
C PRO A 410 14.15 13.03 15.89
N ILE A 411 15.24 12.42 15.42
CA ILE A 411 15.32 11.89 14.05
C ILE A 411 14.37 10.73 13.83
N PHE A 412 14.11 9.89 14.85
CA PHE A 412 13.18 8.78 14.75
C PHE A 412 11.76 9.30 14.50
N ALA A 413 11.26 10.17 15.38
CA ALA A 413 9.92 10.76 15.22
C ALA A 413 9.77 11.47 13.87
N LYS A 414 10.79 12.25 13.44
CA LYS A 414 10.79 12.93 12.14
C LYS A 414 10.64 11.95 10.96
N ARG A 415 11.33 10.81 11.00
CA ARG A 415 11.24 9.78 9.96
C ARG A 415 9.88 9.10 9.97
N VAL A 416 9.35 8.77 11.15
CA VAL A 416 8.00 8.21 11.29
C VAL A 416 6.93 9.18 10.75
N TYR A 417 7.03 10.48 11.05
CA TYR A 417 6.12 11.49 10.48
C TYR A 417 6.20 11.54 8.95
N ASN A 418 7.39 11.42 8.39
CA ASN A 418 7.56 11.35 6.94
C ASN A 418 6.96 10.06 6.35
N ASP A 419 7.11 8.93 7.03
CA ASP A 419 6.50 7.66 6.62
C ASP A 419 4.97 7.75 6.59
N ILE A 420 4.36 8.38 7.61
CA ILE A 420 2.91 8.58 7.65
C ILE A 420 2.45 9.47 6.49
N ARG A 421 3.14 10.59 6.19
CA ARG A 421 2.83 11.43 5.04
C ARG A 421 2.89 10.65 3.74
N ASN A 422 3.97 9.91 3.54
CA ASN A 422 4.18 9.13 2.33
C ASN A 422 3.18 7.98 2.20
N MET A 423 2.79 7.34 3.29
CA MET A 423 1.76 6.32 3.34
C MET A 423 0.40 6.88 2.87
N VAL A 424 -0.02 8.02 3.41
CA VAL A 424 -1.28 8.66 3.00
C VAL A 424 -1.22 9.09 1.53
N ARG A 425 -0.14 9.72 1.09
CA ARG A 425 0.04 10.15 -0.31
C ARG A 425 -0.01 9.01 -1.30
N ARG A 426 0.62 7.86 -0.96
CA ARG A 426 0.62 6.67 -1.80
C ARG A 426 -0.79 6.09 -1.95
N ASP A 427 -1.52 5.94 -0.84
CA ASP A 427 -2.73 5.12 -0.80
C ASP A 427 -4.04 5.92 -0.79
N ARG A 428 -4.01 7.26 -0.69
CA ARG A 428 -5.21 8.12 -0.53
C ARG A 428 -6.26 8.02 -1.63
N ASN A 429 -5.89 7.52 -2.81
CA ASN A 429 -6.81 7.36 -3.94
C ASN A 429 -7.47 5.97 -4.01
N HIS A 430 -7.10 5.02 -3.14
CA HIS A 430 -7.68 3.69 -3.10
C HIS A 430 -9.04 3.70 -2.38
N PRO A 431 -10.14 3.29 -3.03
CA PRO A 431 -11.44 3.18 -2.35
C PRO A 431 -11.47 2.11 -1.26
N CYS A 432 -10.56 1.14 -1.27
CA CYS A 432 -10.47 0.13 -0.23
C CYS A 432 -9.96 0.69 1.12
N VAL A 433 -9.25 1.82 1.15
CA VAL A 433 -8.76 2.39 2.41
C VAL A 433 -9.95 2.77 3.31
N TRP A 434 -10.10 2.04 4.39
CA TRP A 434 -11.19 2.20 5.35
C TRP A 434 -10.78 3.08 6.53
N LEU A 435 -9.54 2.85 7.02
CA LEU A 435 -9.03 3.51 8.21
C LEU A 435 -7.51 3.67 8.08
N TRP A 436 -6.99 4.80 8.56
CA TRP A 436 -5.56 5.01 8.76
C TRP A 436 -5.19 4.65 10.20
N GLU A 437 -4.12 3.89 10.37
CA GLU A 437 -3.51 3.62 11.66
C GLU A 437 -2.13 4.30 11.71
N PRO A 438 -2.11 5.61 12.04
CA PRO A 438 -0.87 6.40 11.98
C PRO A 438 0.01 6.23 13.21
N ILE A 439 -0.41 5.44 14.17
CA ILE A 439 0.36 5.10 15.36
C ILE A 439 1.35 3.96 15.07
N LEU A 440 2.26 3.74 16.01
CA LEU A 440 3.12 2.55 16.03
C LEU A 440 2.45 1.47 16.87
N ASN A 441 2.27 0.27 16.28
CA ASN A 441 1.57 -0.83 16.95
C ASN A 441 2.19 -1.18 18.31
N GLU A 442 1.36 -1.34 19.34
CA GLU A 442 1.77 -1.75 20.70
C GLU A 442 2.95 -0.97 21.29
N THR A 443 3.05 0.30 20.96
CA THR A 443 4.21 1.13 21.30
C THR A 443 3.85 2.17 22.38
N TRP A 444 4.71 2.31 23.37
CA TRP A 444 4.60 3.32 24.41
C TRP A 444 5.29 4.62 23.96
N TYR A 445 4.62 5.39 23.12
CA TYR A 445 5.08 6.69 22.63
C TYR A 445 4.56 7.84 23.52
N PRO A 446 5.15 9.05 23.44
CA PRO A 446 4.64 10.25 24.11
C PRO A 446 3.25 10.67 23.60
N GLU A 447 2.44 11.29 24.44
CA GLU A 447 1.07 11.71 24.08
C GLU A 447 1.02 12.71 22.92
N ASP A 448 1.98 13.64 22.85
CA ASP A 448 2.10 14.61 21.76
C ASP A 448 2.35 13.95 20.40
N PHE A 449 3.02 12.79 20.37
CA PHE A 449 3.15 12.01 19.15
C PHE A 449 1.79 11.63 18.57
N ALA A 450 0.85 11.14 19.40
CA ALA A 450 -0.48 10.77 18.95
C ALA A 450 -1.25 11.96 18.32
N GLY A 451 -1.18 13.12 18.95
CA GLY A 451 -1.75 14.36 18.41
C GLY A 451 -1.12 14.78 17.07
N CYS A 452 0.21 14.71 16.99
CA CYS A 452 0.94 15.04 15.77
C CYS A 452 0.56 14.11 14.60
N VAL A 453 0.56 12.78 14.81
CA VAL A 453 0.28 11.84 13.71
C VAL A 453 -1.18 11.90 13.25
N LYS A 454 -2.11 12.15 14.17
CA LYS A 454 -3.51 12.45 13.81
C LYS A 454 -3.59 13.69 12.92
N GLY A 455 -2.91 14.78 13.33
CA GLY A 455 -2.82 16.02 12.56
C GLY A 455 -2.23 15.82 11.17
N ILE A 456 -1.18 15.00 11.04
CA ILE A 456 -0.56 14.67 9.75
C ILE A 456 -1.54 13.99 8.81
N VAL A 457 -2.33 13.03 9.29
CA VAL A 457 -3.34 12.36 8.45
C VAL A 457 -4.41 13.36 7.99
N ASP A 458 -4.90 14.22 8.88
CA ASP A 458 -5.89 15.24 8.55
C ASP A 458 -5.37 16.27 7.55
N GLU A 459 -4.10 16.67 7.69
CA GLU A 459 -3.44 17.58 6.74
C GLU A 459 -3.27 16.95 5.35
N GLU A 460 -2.86 15.68 5.29
CA GLU A 460 -2.61 14.97 4.01
C GLU A 460 -3.91 14.53 3.33
N TYR A 461 -5.00 14.37 4.07
CA TYR A 461 -6.31 14.01 3.54
C TYR A 461 -7.42 14.93 4.09
N PRO A 462 -7.49 16.21 3.68
CA PRO A 462 -8.45 17.20 4.21
C PRO A 462 -9.85 17.10 3.57
N TYR A 463 -10.32 15.91 3.27
CA TYR A 463 -11.60 15.65 2.62
C TYR A 463 -12.46 14.69 3.45
N PRO A 464 -13.79 14.59 3.19
CA PRO A 464 -14.66 13.62 3.83
C PRO A 464 -14.15 12.18 3.69
N SER A 465 -14.61 11.31 4.59
CA SER A 465 -14.24 9.88 4.64
C SER A 465 -12.78 9.59 5.02
N CYS A 466 -12.10 10.55 5.65
CA CYS A 466 -10.79 10.36 6.25
C CYS A 466 -10.95 10.10 7.75
N TYR A 467 -10.57 8.91 8.18
CA TYR A 467 -10.62 8.51 9.59
C TYR A 467 -9.33 7.81 9.99
N SER A 468 -8.94 8.01 11.25
CA SER A 468 -7.80 7.34 11.83
C SER A 468 -8.15 6.68 13.16
N GLY A 469 -7.40 5.63 13.51
CA GLY A 469 -7.60 4.86 14.72
C GLY A 469 -6.32 4.62 15.50
N CYS A 470 -6.47 4.32 16.77
CA CYS A 470 -5.37 3.92 17.65
C CYS A 470 -5.84 2.99 18.76
N ASP A 471 -4.89 2.40 19.48
CA ASP A 471 -5.19 1.57 20.65
C ASP A 471 -5.86 2.39 21.78
N VAL A 472 -6.91 1.86 22.37
CA VAL A 472 -7.65 2.50 23.48
C VAL A 472 -6.76 2.81 24.68
N GLN A 473 -5.72 2.00 24.90
CA GLN A 473 -4.78 2.15 26.02
C GLN A 473 -3.61 3.11 25.71
N ALA A 474 -3.47 3.54 24.46
CA ALA A 474 -2.38 4.42 24.07
C ALA A 474 -2.58 5.83 24.62
N LYS A 475 -1.49 6.48 25.01
CA LYS A 475 -1.52 7.92 25.34
C LYS A 475 -1.97 8.70 24.10
N GLY A 476 -2.92 9.62 24.28
CA GLY A 476 -3.47 10.40 23.18
C GLY A 476 -4.60 9.71 22.40
N SER A 477 -5.13 8.57 22.88
CA SER A 477 -6.26 7.88 22.25
C SER A 477 -7.50 8.76 22.11
N GLN A 478 -7.67 9.73 22.99
CA GLN A 478 -8.78 10.71 22.94
C GLN A 478 -8.82 11.56 21.65
N TYR A 479 -7.74 11.64 20.89
CA TYR A 479 -7.71 12.37 19.62
C TYR A 479 -8.36 11.60 18.46
N PHE A 480 -8.61 10.28 18.63
CA PHE A 480 -9.04 9.39 17.54
C PHE A 480 -10.52 9.01 17.65
N PRO A 481 -11.29 9.14 16.57
CA PRO A 481 -12.71 8.79 16.55
C PRO A 481 -12.95 7.27 16.50
N VAL A 482 -11.93 6.49 16.14
CA VAL A 482 -11.95 5.02 16.16
C VAL A 482 -10.88 4.53 17.13
N GLN A 483 -11.26 3.64 18.04
CA GLN A 483 -10.30 3.07 18.99
C GLN A 483 -10.29 1.55 18.93
N PHE A 484 -9.08 0.99 18.94
CA PHE A 484 -8.91 -0.43 18.98
C PHE A 484 -8.99 -0.94 20.40
N ALA A 485 -9.96 -1.80 20.64
CA ALA A 485 -10.22 -2.38 21.94
C ALA A 485 -10.74 -3.80 21.78
N HIS A 486 -10.36 -4.68 22.71
CA HIS A 486 -11.12 -5.90 22.90
C HIS A 486 -12.53 -5.57 23.39
N PRO A 487 -13.48 -6.47 23.21
CA PRO A 487 -14.81 -6.31 23.78
C PRO A 487 -14.73 -6.03 25.28
N MET A 488 -15.33 -4.94 25.68
CA MET A 488 -15.31 -4.48 27.06
C MET A 488 -16.70 -4.11 27.55
N ASP A 489 -16.84 -3.97 28.85
CA ASP A 489 -18.06 -3.49 29.48
C ASP A 489 -18.57 -2.18 28.84
N LEU A 490 -19.82 -2.19 28.40
CA LEU A 490 -20.48 -1.07 27.73
C LEU A 490 -20.50 0.20 28.62
N SER A 491 -20.54 0.05 29.94
CA SER A 491 -20.51 1.17 30.87
C SER A 491 -19.21 1.98 30.84
N LYS A 492 -18.14 1.39 30.32
CA LYS A 492 -16.80 2.01 30.21
C LYS A 492 -16.54 2.66 28.87
N ARG A 493 -17.49 2.61 27.95
CA ARG A 493 -17.32 3.11 26.57
C ARG A 493 -17.75 4.57 26.44
N ASP A 494 -16.97 5.34 25.69
CA ASP A 494 -17.36 6.68 25.28
C ASP A 494 -18.31 6.59 24.08
N PRO A 495 -19.54 7.15 24.17
CA PRO A 495 -20.52 7.10 23.09
C PRO A 495 -20.11 7.88 21.82
N LYS A 496 -19.07 8.70 21.89
CA LYS A 496 -18.50 9.43 20.73
C LYS A 496 -17.50 8.60 19.95
N ILE A 497 -17.01 7.50 20.50
CA ILE A 497 -15.96 6.66 19.93
C ILE A 497 -16.57 5.40 19.32
N THR A 498 -16.14 5.05 18.13
CA THR A 498 -16.42 3.75 17.51
C THR A 498 -15.29 2.78 17.85
N TYR A 499 -15.62 1.56 18.22
CA TYR A 499 -14.63 0.56 18.63
C TYR A 499 -14.49 -0.56 17.62
N PHE A 500 -13.27 -1.09 17.51
CA PHE A 500 -12.91 -2.19 16.63
C PHE A 500 -11.84 -3.08 17.31
N THR A 501 -11.92 -4.38 17.15
CA THR A 501 -10.89 -5.30 17.67
C THR A 501 -9.85 -5.55 16.60
N ARG A 502 -8.68 -4.91 16.68
CA ARG A 502 -7.65 -5.00 15.64
C ARG A 502 -6.95 -6.36 15.53
N GLU A 503 -6.93 -7.11 16.63
CA GLU A 503 -6.30 -8.43 16.72
C GLU A 503 -7.05 -9.29 17.74
N TRP A 504 -7.31 -10.55 17.39
CA TRP A 504 -7.87 -11.55 18.29
C TRP A 504 -7.55 -12.97 17.77
N GLY A 505 -7.61 -13.96 18.65
CA GLY A 505 -7.51 -15.38 18.27
C GLY A 505 -6.11 -15.97 18.28
N ASP A 506 -5.12 -15.24 18.79
CA ASP A 506 -3.73 -15.68 18.93
C ASP A 506 -3.43 -16.36 20.29
N ASN A 507 -4.46 -16.64 21.08
CA ASN A 507 -4.29 -17.31 22.36
C ASN A 507 -4.07 -18.80 22.17
N VAL A 508 -2.85 -19.22 22.36
CA VAL A 508 -2.45 -20.60 22.55
C VAL A 508 -1.73 -20.72 23.90
N ASP A 509 -1.53 -21.93 24.37
CA ASP A 509 -0.97 -22.17 25.69
C ASP A 509 0.48 -21.70 25.84
N ASP A 510 1.20 -21.63 24.74
CA ASP A 510 2.62 -21.32 24.71
C ASP A 510 2.99 -20.49 23.47
N TRP A 511 3.52 -19.29 23.67
CA TRP A 511 3.99 -18.41 22.62
C TRP A 511 5.07 -19.05 21.75
N SER A 512 5.93 -19.87 22.32
CA SER A 512 7.00 -20.54 21.58
C SER A 512 6.48 -21.57 20.57
N SER A 513 5.28 -22.08 20.75
CA SER A 513 4.67 -23.08 19.85
C SER A 513 3.89 -22.48 18.68
N HIS A 514 3.69 -21.17 18.63
CA HIS A 514 2.96 -20.52 17.54
C HIS A 514 3.73 -20.39 16.24
N ASN A 515 5.05 -20.55 16.26
CA ASN A 515 5.90 -20.13 15.16
C ASN A 515 5.59 -20.82 13.83
N SER A 516 5.16 -22.08 13.88
CA SER A 516 4.60 -22.76 12.72
C SER A 516 3.78 -23.98 13.14
N PRO A 517 2.79 -24.39 12.35
CA PRO A 517 2.01 -25.60 12.62
C PRO A 517 2.88 -26.86 12.77
N SER A 518 3.90 -27.01 11.95
CA SER A 518 4.76 -28.19 12.02
C SER A 518 5.73 -28.13 13.20
N ARG A 519 6.19 -26.98 13.65
CA ARG A 519 6.94 -26.85 14.91
C ARG A 519 6.06 -27.15 16.11
N THR A 520 4.87 -26.61 16.13
CA THR A 520 3.87 -26.89 17.16
C THR A 520 3.58 -28.40 17.24
N ALA A 521 3.31 -29.04 16.12
CA ALA A 521 3.04 -30.47 16.09
C ALA A 521 4.25 -31.34 16.53
N ARG A 522 5.47 -30.91 16.18
CA ARG A 522 6.68 -31.62 16.61
C ARG A 522 6.95 -31.50 18.11
N ASN A 523 6.73 -30.33 18.68
CA ASN A 523 7.06 -30.06 20.09
C ASN A 523 5.95 -30.47 21.04
N TRP A 524 4.69 -30.27 20.66
CA TRP A 524 3.53 -30.38 21.54
C TRP A 524 2.47 -31.35 21.03
N GLY A 525 2.66 -31.96 19.86
CA GLY A 525 1.66 -32.73 19.18
C GLY A 525 0.54 -31.89 18.58
N GLU A 526 -0.62 -32.46 18.41
CA GLU A 526 -1.77 -31.75 17.78
C GLU A 526 -2.57 -30.90 18.78
N GLN A 527 -2.35 -31.05 20.06
CA GLN A 527 -3.19 -30.45 21.09
C GLN A 527 -3.21 -28.89 21.04
N PRO A 528 -2.09 -28.16 20.90
CA PRO A 528 -2.13 -26.71 20.77
C PRO A 528 -2.90 -26.24 19.54
N MET A 529 -2.81 -26.95 18.43
CA MET A 529 -3.58 -26.66 17.22
C MET A 529 -5.08 -26.88 17.43
N LEU A 530 -5.47 -27.93 18.15
CA LEU A 530 -6.87 -28.18 18.50
C LEU A 530 -7.41 -27.15 19.48
N ILE A 531 -6.61 -26.68 20.43
CA ILE A 531 -6.96 -25.61 21.36
C ILE A 531 -7.20 -24.31 20.58
N GLN A 532 -6.31 -23.96 19.65
CA GLN A 532 -6.45 -22.79 18.81
C GLN A 532 -7.70 -22.88 17.92
N ALA A 533 -7.94 -24.02 17.30
CA ALA A 533 -9.14 -24.26 16.49
C ALA A 533 -10.42 -24.16 17.34
N ALA A 534 -10.42 -24.72 18.54
CA ALA A 534 -11.52 -24.63 19.50
C ALA A 534 -11.74 -23.18 19.95
N HIS A 535 -10.67 -22.41 20.14
CA HIS A 535 -10.73 -21.00 20.47
C HIS A 535 -11.40 -20.19 19.35
N TYR A 536 -11.01 -20.40 18.08
CA TYR A 536 -11.64 -19.74 16.94
C TYR A 536 -13.10 -20.12 16.75
N ALA A 537 -13.45 -21.37 17.03
CA ALA A 537 -14.82 -21.87 16.96
C ALA A 537 -15.65 -21.53 18.20
N SER A 538 -15.06 -20.98 19.24
CA SER A 538 -15.74 -20.72 20.52
C SER A 538 -16.89 -19.74 20.32
N PRO A 539 -18.11 -20.07 20.77
CA PRO A 539 -19.23 -19.14 20.78
C PRO A 539 -18.96 -17.86 21.57
N TYR A 540 -18.10 -17.91 22.57
CA TYR A 540 -17.69 -16.76 23.36
C TYR A 540 -16.98 -15.72 22.51
N TYR A 541 -15.98 -16.11 21.70
CA TYR A 541 -15.27 -15.17 20.84
C TYR A 541 -16.11 -14.73 19.66
N ASN A 542 -16.84 -15.62 19.02
CA ASN A 542 -17.79 -15.27 17.97
C ASN A 542 -18.87 -14.33 18.48
N TYR A 543 -19.42 -14.63 19.65
CA TYR A 543 -20.42 -13.79 20.29
C TYR A 543 -19.88 -12.39 20.61
N ILE A 544 -18.69 -12.32 21.18
CA ILE A 544 -18.06 -11.08 21.62
C ILE A 544 -17.59 -10.24 20.43
N CYS A 545 -16.92 -10.83 19.45
CA CYS A 545 -16.32 -10.06 18.35
C CYS A 545 -17.29 -9.73 17.23
N TYR A 546 -18.36 -10.50 17.06
CA TYR A 546 -19.25 -10.33 15.92
C TYR A 546 -20.72 -10.16 16.31
N ASP A 547 -21.48 -11.25 16.39
CA ASP A 547 -22.95 -11.16 16.47
C ASP A 547 -23.44 -10.59 17.80
N GLY A 548 -22.91 -11.05 18.91
CA GLY A 548 -23.40 -10.70 20.23
C GLY A 548 -23.15 -9.24 20.57
N LEU A 549 -21.90 -8.80 20.46
CA LEU A 549 -21.53 -7.42 20.76
C LEU A 549 -22.17 -6.40 19.84
N TYR A 550 -22.27 -6.73 18.54
CA TYR A 550 -22.90 -5.84 17.59
C TYR A 550 -24.40 -5.69 17.85
N LYS A 551 -25.10 -6.76 18.20
CA LYS A 551 -26.51 -6.71 18.58
C LYS A 551 -26.75 -5.89 19.84
N GLU A 552 -25.85 -5.98 20.81
CA GLU A 552 -25.94 -5.22 22.05
C GLU A 552 -25.35 -3.81 21.93
N SER A 553 -24.38 -3.61 21.03
CA SER A 553 -23.62 -2.38 20.89
C SER A 553 -23.09 -2.20 19.46
N PRO A 554 -23.85 -1.55 18.56
CA PRO A 554 -23.42 -1.31 17.17
C PRO A 554 -22.17 -0.43 17.05
N TRP A 555 -21.70 0.22 18.10
CA TRP A 555 -20.45 0.99 18.12
C TRP A 555 -19.18 0.12 18.16
N HIS A 556 -19.29 -1.20 18.41
CA HIS A 556 -18.21 -2.16 18.19
C HIS A 556 -18.41 -2.79 16.80
N VAL A 557 -17.67 -2.30 15.81
CA VAL A 557 -17.99 -2.54 14.41
C VAL A 557 -17.30 -3.75 13.78
N GLY A 558 -16.63 -4.58 14.58
CA GLY A 558 -16.03 -5.84 14.11
C GLY A 558 -14.62 -6.09 14.62
N GLY A 559 -13.92 -6.99 13.97
CA GLY A 559 -12.54 -7.32 14.36
C GLY A 559 -11.76 -8.12 13.33
N CYS A 560 -10.44 -8.10 13.48
CA CYS A 560 -9.48 -8.84 12.68
C CYS A 560 -8.88 -10.00 13.45
N LEU A 561 -8.95 -11.18 12.84
CA LEU A 561 -8.24 -12.36 13.31
C LEU A 561 -6.73 -12.13 13.24
N TRP A 562 -5.99 -12.53 14.25
CA TRP A 562 -4.56 -12.70 14.20
C TRP A 562 -4.26 -14.17 13.99
N HIS A 563 -3.94 -14.65 12.80
CA HIS A 563 -3.54 -13.98 11.59
C HIS A 563 -4.14 -14.71 10.36
N SER A 564 -4.18 -14.06 9.18
CA SER A 564 -4.84 -14.61 7.99
C SER A 564 -4.10 -15.76 7.32
N PHE A 565 -2.78 -15.68 7.27
CA PHE A 565 -1.87 -16.67 6.72
C PHE A 565 -0.70 -16.83 7.69
N ASP A 566 -0.06 -17.99 7.70
CA ASP A 566 1.18 -18.16 8.43
C ASP A 566 2.21 -17.12 7.95
N HIS A 567 2.81 -16.40 8.87
CA HIS A 567 3.85 -15.42 8.57
C HIS A 567 5.18 -15.85 9.18
N GLN A 568 6.26 -15.32 8.63
CA GLN A 568 7.59 -15.58 9.15
C GLN A 568 7.84 -14.72 10.38
N ARG A 569 7.92 -15.34 11.54
CA ARG A 569 8.32 -14.62 12.75
C ARG A 569 9.80 -14.28 12.72
N GLY A 570 10.14 -13.21 13.40
CA GLY A 570 11.51 -12.86 13.68
C GLY A 570 12.26 -13.99 14.41
N TYR A 571 13.56 -14.01 14.35
CA TYR A 571 14.30 -15.00 15.10
C TYR A 571 14.45 -14.57 16.56
N HIS A 572 14.45 -15.56 17.43
CA HIS A 572 14.77 -15.42 18.83
C HIS A 572 16.00 -16.27 19.14
N PRO A 573 16.91 -15.83 20.02
CA PRO A 573 18.09 -16.61 20.37
C PRO A 573 17.79 -17.95 21.04
N ASP A 574 16.58 -18.14 21.52
CA ASP A 574 16.13 -19.42 22.06
C ASP A 574 15.90 -20.41 20.90
N PRO A 575 16.53 -21.58 20.89
CA PRO A 575 16.37 -22.57 19.84
C PRO A 575 14.95 -23.17 19.75
N PHE A 576 14.08 -22.86 20.68
CA PHE A 576 12.68 -23.30 20.66
C PHE A 576 11.70 -22.30 20.05
N TYR A 577 12.18 -21.14 19.67
CA TYR A 577 11.37 -20.14 18.95
C TYR A 577 11.41 -20.33 17.46
#